data_2af9fe629bff8ce3b7e816117bcabf4f
#
_entry.id   2af9fe629bff8ce3b7e816117bcabf4f
#
_cell.length_a   1.000
_cell.length_b   1.000
_cell.length_c   1.000
_cell.angle_alpha   90.00
_cell.angle_beta   90.00
_cell.angle_gamma   90.00
#
_symmetry.space_group_name_H-M   'P 1'
#
loop_
_entity.id
_entity.type
_entity.pdbx_description
1 polymer ?
#
loop_
_entity_poly.entity_id
_entity_poly.type
_entity_poly.pdbx_seq_one_letter_code
_entity_poly.pdbx_strand_id
1 'polypeptide(L)'
;PGETVGAALVAHPLAAGVAFTGSTEVAKRIQRALAAKDGAIVPLIAETGGLNAMIVDATALAEQVADDVVMSAFRSAGQRCSALRLLVVQDDVADKMIEMTTG
;
A
#
# COMPACT_ATOMS: atom_id res chain seq x y z
N PRO A 1 -16.96 -6.52 15.23
CA PRO A 1 -15.52 -6.77 15.10
C PRO A 1 -15.24 -7.60 13.86
N GLY A 2 -14.12 -7.29 13.15
CA GLY A 2 -13.74 -7.99 11.91
C GLY A 2 -13.44 -9.48 12.12
N GLU A 3 -12.95 -9.81 13.29
CA GLU A 3 -12.60 -11.19 13.69
C GLU A 3 -13.83 -12.10 13.83
N THR A 4 -14.99 -11.56 14.07
CA THR A 4 -16.25 -12.30 14.22
C THR A 4 -17.18 -12.08 13.03
N VAL A 5 -17.69 -10.87 12.87
CA VAL A 5 -18.66 -10.54 11.81
C VAL A 5 -18.03 -10.63 10.41
N GLY A 6 -16.81 -10.06 10.25
CA GLY A 6 -16.09 -10.12 8.98
C GLY A 6 -15.77 -11.56 8.57
N ALA A 7 -15.29 -12.38 9.51
CA ALA A 7 -15.02 -13.79 9.26
C ALA A 7 -16.28 -14.57 8.88
N ALA A 8 -17.40 -14.32 9.56
CA ALA A 8 -18.69 -14.95 9.26
C ALA A 8 -19.21 -14.56 7.86
N LEU A 9 -19.05 -13.29 7.45
CA LEU A 9 -19.43 -12.83 6.13
C LEU A 9 -18.58 -13.51 5.03
N VAL A 10 -17.27 -13.59 5.22
CA VAL A 10 -16.37 -14.25 4.25
C VAL A 10 -16.70 -15.73 4.10
N ALA A 11 -16.99 -16.42 5.21
CA ALA A 11 -17.31 -17.83 5.21
C ALA A 11 -18.73 -18.13 4.70
N HIS A 12 -19.61 -17.13 4.61
CA HIS A 12 -21.00 -17.33 4.23
C HIS A 12 -21.15 -17.94 2.82
N PRO A 13 -22.01 -18.95 2.60
CA PRO A 13 -22.16 -19.61 1.31
C PRO A 13 -22.52 -18.66 0.16
N LEU A 14 -23.31 -17.63 0.44
CA LEU A 14 -23.73 -16.64 -0.58
C LEU A 14 -22.67 -15.56 -0.88
N ALA A 15 -21.52 -15.54 -0.19
CA ALA A 15 -20.44 -14.63 -0.54
C ALA A 15 -19.82 -15.06 -1.88
N ALA A 16 -20.13 -14.33 -2.94
CA ALA A 16 -19.72 -14.61 -4.32
C ALA A 16 -18.43 -13.87 -4.74
N GLY A 17 -17.89 -12.98 -3.90
CA GLY A 17 -16.67 -12.25 -4.13
C GLY A 17 -16.30 -11.44 -2.89
N VAL A 18 -15.01 -11.12 -2.71
CA VAL A 18 -14.53 -10.26 -1.63
C VAL A 18 -13.59 -9.21 -2.20
N ALA A 19 -13.84 -7.94 -1.88
CA ALA A 19 -12.89 -6.84 -2.04
C ALA A 19 -12.46 -6.37 -0.65
N PHE A 20 -11.17 -6.37 -0.39
CA PHE A 20 -10.58 -6.11 0.92
C PHE A 20 -9.42 -5.12 0.82
N THR A 21 -9.39 -4.13 1.71
CA THR A 21 -8.22 -3.26 1.92
C THR A 21 -7.81 -3.36 3.38
N GLY A 22 -6.54 -3.67 3.64
CA GLY A 22 -6.02 -3.78 5.00
C GLY A 22 -4.67 -4.51 5.08
N SER A 23 -4.41 -5.19 6.19
CA SER A 23 -3.13 -5.89 6.36
C SER A 23 -3.03 -7.15 5.49
N THR A 24 -1.80 -7.45 5.06
CA THR A 24 -1.50 -8.69 4.33
C THR A 24 -1.86 -9.93 5.12
N GLU A 25 -1.72 -9.88 6.46
CA GLU A 25 -2.09 -10.99 7.34
C GLU A 25 -3.58 -11.31 7.25
N VAL A 26 -4.43 -10.28 7.35
CA VAL A 26 -5.89 -10.45 7.24
C VAL A 26 -6.27 -10.89 5.83
N ALA A 27 -5.68 -10.33 4.78
CA ALA A 27 -5.91 -10.75 3.41
C ALA A 27 -5.62 -12.25 3.21
N LYS A 28 -4.52 -12.75 3.78
CA LYS A 28 -4.18 -14.18 3.74
C LYS A 28 -5.15 -15.05 4.55
N ARG A 29 -5.71 -14.55 5.66
CA ARG A 29 -6.78 -15.26 6.39
C ARG A 29 -8.04 -15.37 5.53
N ILE A 30 -8.45 -14.28 4.88
CA ILE A 30 -9.58 -14.26 3.95
C ILE A 30 -9.34 -15.25 2.80
N GLN A 31 -8.17 -15.22 2.18
CA GLN A 31 -7.81 -16.12 1.09
C GLN A 31 -7.95 -17.60 1.48
N ARG A 32 -7.45 -17.97 2.66
CA ARG A 32 -7.57 -19.35 3.17
C ARG A 32 -9.02 -19.72 3.43
N ALA A 33 -9.81 -18.83 4.01
CA ALA A 33 -11.23 -19.08 4.27
C ALA A 33 -12.02 -19.27 2.97
N LEU A 34 -11.74 -18.46 1.94
CA LEU A 34 -12.37 -18.61 0.63
C LEU A 34 -11.95 -19.91 -0.08
N ALA A 35 -10.66 -20.27 0.01
CA ALA A 35 -10.14 -21.50 -0.59
C ALA A 35 -10.70 -22.78 0.07
N ALA A 36 -11.13 -22.69 1.32
CA ALA A 36 -11.74 -23.81 2.05
C ALA A 36 -13.24 -23.98 1.77
N LYS A 37 -13.87 -23.10 0.99
CA LYS A 37 -15.28 -23.22 0.62
C LYS A 37 -15.46 -24.27 -0.47
N ASP A 38 -16.48 -25.08 -0.31
CA ASP A 38 -16.95 -25.95 -1.40
C ASP A 38 -17.67 -25.14 -2.49
N GLY A 39 -17.64 -25.65 -3.72
CA GLY A 39 -18.35 -25.06 -4.85
C GLY A 39 -17.47 -24.19 -5.76
N ALA A 40 -18.03 -23.11 -6.29
CA ALA A 40 -17.33 -22.25 -7.23
C ALA A 40 -16.18 -21.47 -6.55
N ILE A 41 -15.11 -21.22 -7.32
CA ILE A 41 -13.99 -20.37 -6.85
C ILE A 41 -14.50 -18.94 -6.63
N VAL A 42 -14.32 -18.45 -5.40
CA VAL A 42 -14.72 -17.10 -5.01
C VAL A 42 -13.55 -16.13 -5.25
N PRO A 43 -13.72 -15.10 -6.11
CA PRO A 43 -12.66 -14.13 -6.37
C PRO A 43 -12.37 -13.27 -5.13
N LEU A 44 -11.08 -12.98 -4.92
CA LEU A 44 -10.57 -12.06 -3.92
C LEU A 44 -9.76 -10.94 -4.57
N ILE A 45 -10.17 -9.70 -4.34
CA ILE A 45 -9.35 -8.51 -4.59
C ILE A 45 -8.80 -8.06 -3.24
N ALA A 46 -7.48 -8.06 -3.07
CA ALA A 46 -6.85 -7.71 -1.80
C ALA A 46 -5.80 -6.62 -2.02
N GLU A 47 -6.12 -5.42 -1.56
CA GLU A 47 -5.21 -4.28 -1.52
C GLU A 47 -4.54 -4.21 -0.15
N THR A 48 -3.23 -4.41 -0.10
CA THR A 48 -2.47 -4.45 1.14
C THR A 48 -1.33 -3.44 1.15
N GLY A 49 -0.53 -3.41 2.20
CA GLY A 49 0.62 -2.50 2.30
C GLY A 49 1.71 -2.82 1.27
N GLY A 50 2.60 -1.85 1.06
CA GLY A 50 3.73 -1.96 0.15
C GLY A 50 4.87 -1.00 0.49
N LEU A 51 5.99 -1.12 -0.23
CA LEU A 51 7.11 -0.20 -0.21
C LEU A 51 7.06 0.64 -1.50
N ASN A 52 6.39 1.81 -1.41
CA ASN A 52 6.25 2.69 -2.56
C ASN A 52 7.55 3.47 -2.78
N ALA A 53 8.04 3.47 -4.01
CA ALA A 53 9.24 4.18 -4.39
C ALA A 53 8.92 5.40 -5.26
N MET A 54 9.71 6.46 -5.09
CA MET A 54 9.82 7.59 -6.02
C MET A 54 11.19 7.56 -6.64
N ILE A 55 11.26 7.66 -7.97
CA ILE A 55 12.51 7.69 -8.73
C ILE A 55 12.69 9.10 -9.24
N VAL A 56 13.84 9.68 -8.95
CA VAL A 56 14.21 11.05 -9.31
C VAL A 56 15.44 11.03 -10.20
N ASP A 57 15.31 11.54 -11.41
CA ASP A 57 16.43 11.73 -12.34
C ASP A 57 16.92 13.19 -12.37
N ALA A 58 18.01 13.45 -13.07
CA ALA A 58 18.64 14.76 -13.16
C ALA A 58 17.77 15.85 -13.82
N THR A 59 16.67 15.49 -14.49
CA THR A 59 15.74 16.45 -15.14
C THR A 59 14.65 16.93 -14.19
N ALA A 60 14.53 16.32 -13.01
CA ALA A 60 13.51 16.70 -12.04
C ALA A 60 13.77 18.07 -11.40
N LEU A 61 12.71 18.82 -11.15
CA LEU A 61 12.78 20.09 -10.44
C LEU A 61 12.89 19.81 -8.93
N ALA A 62 14.03 20.20 -8.32
CA ALA A 62 14.34 19.83 -6.94
C ALA A 62 13.30 20.31 -5.92
N GLU A 63 12.79 21.52 -6.09
CA GLU A 63 11.77 22.12 -5.23
C GLU A 63 10.47 21.30 -5.25
N GLN A 64 10.04 20.87 -6.42
CA GLN A 64 8.83 20.05 -6.57
C GLN A 64 9.06 18.66 -5.98
N VAL A 65 10.24 18.07 -6.17
CA VAL A 65 10.58 16.77 -5.56
C VAL A 65 10.51 16.85 -4.04
N ALA A 66 11.07 17.90 -3.42
CA ALA A 66 11.01 18.08 -1.98
C ALA A 66 9.56 18.15 -1.46
N ASP A 67 8.73 18.97 -2.11
CA ASP A 67 7.31 19.08 -1.77
C ASP A 67 6.58 17.73 -1.91
N ASP A 68 6.78 17.03 -3.02
CA ASP A 68 6.15 15.74 -3.30
C ASP A 68 6.60 14.65 -2.32
N VAL A 69 7.88 14.64 -1.94
CA VAL A 69 8.42 13.72 -0.91
C VAL A 69 7.75 13.98 0.44
N VAL A 70 7.70 15.23 0.89
CA VAL A 70 7.09 15.60 2.17
C VAL A 70 5.60 15.26 2.18
N MET A 71 4.89 15.61 1.11
CA MET A 71 3.46 15.32 0.98
C MET A 71 3.18 13.82 0.93
N SER A 72 3.98 13.06 0.19
CA SER A 72 3.77 11.62 0.01
C SER A 72 4.19 10.81 1.23
N ALA A 73 5.36 11.12 1.82
CA ALA A 73 5.91 10.33 2.91
C ALA A 73 5.25 10.62 4.27
N PHE A 74 4.91 11.89 4.55
CA PHE A 74 4.57 12.31 5.91
C PHE A 74 3.12 12.73 6.11
N ARG A 75 2.37 13.04 5.06
CA ARG A 75 0.94 13.30 5.19
C ARG A 75 0.23 12.12 5.82
N SER A 76 -0.72 12.37 6.74
CA SER A 76 -1.39 11.36 7.54
C SER A 76 -0.41 10.52 8.38
N ALA A 77 0.67 11.16 8.88
CA ALA A 77 1.76 10.50 9.59
C ALA A 77 2.40 9.32 8.80
N GLY A 78 2.37 9.38 7.47
CA GLY A 78 2.84 8.30 6.60
C GLY A 78 2.03 7.00 6.70
N GLN A 79 0.84 7.03 7.29
CA GLN A 79 0.01 5.83 7.51
C GLN A 79 -1.00 5.60 6.39
N ARG A 80 -0.53 5.62 5.14
CA ARG A 80 -1.30 5.25 3.96
C ARG A 80 -0.58 4.13 3.20
N CYS A 81 -1.35 3.25 2.56
CA CYS A 81 -0.80 2.21 1.69
C CYS A 81 0.01 2.79 0.53
N SER A 82 -0.28 4.03 0.11
CA SER A 82 0.40 4.77 -0.96
C SER A 82 1.51 5.72 -0.46
N ALA A 83 1.81 5.76 0.84
CA ALA A 83 2.86 6.64 1.36
C ALA A 83 4.24 6.25 0.80
N LEU A 84 5.03 7.27 0.43
CA LEU A 84 6.41 7.06 -0.02
C LEU A 84 7.25 6.43 1.10
N ARG A 85 8.03 5.39 0.75
CA ARG A 85 8.93 4.68 1.66
C ARG A 85 10.37 4.65 1.19
N LEU A 86 10.58 4.79 -0.10
CA LEU A 86 11.90 4.70 -0.71
C LEU A 86 12.05 5.80 -1.75
N LEU A 87 13.04 6.68 -1.54
CA LEU A 87 13.45 7.68 -2.51
C LEU A 87 14.72 7.19 -3.21
N VAL A 88 14.64 6.98 -4.52
CA VAL A 88 15.76 6.60 -5.38
C VAL A 88 16.13 7.81 -6.21
N VAL A 89 17.34 8.33 -6.02
CA VAL A 89 17.80 9.56 -6.66
C VAL A 89 19.03 9.24 -7.53
N GLN A 90 19.06 9.80 -8.74
CA GLN A 90 20.24 9.73 -9.59
C GLN A 90 21.43 10.41 -8.89
N ASP A 91 22.60 9.80 -8.95
CA ASP A 91 23.80 10.17 -8.20
C ASP A 91 24.21 11.64 -8.42
N ASP A 92 24.14 12.11 -9.65
CA ASP A 92 24.53 13.48 -10.06
C ASP A 92 23.77 14.58 -9.32
N VAL A 93 22.58 14.30 -8.81
CA VAL A 93 21.70 15.27 -8.15
C VAL A 93 21.37 14.89 -6.69
N ALA A 94 21.91 13.79 -6.21
CA ALA A 94 21.55 13.21 -4.92
C ALA A 94 21.81 14.19 -3.75
N ASP A 95 22.98 14.80 -3.66
CA ASP A 95 23.34 15.73 -2.58
C ASP A 95 22.39 16.92 -2.53
N LYS A 96 22.09 17.53 -3.70
CA LYS A 96 21.14 18.63 -3.78
C LYS A 96 19.73 18.22 -3.35
N MET A 97 19.27 17.04 -3.76
CA MET A 97 17.93 16.54 -3.38
C MET A 97 17.84 16.24 -1.88
N ILE A 98 18.90 15.70 -1.29
CA ILE A 98 18.96 15.46 0.15
C ILE A 98 18.90 16.79 0.92
N GLU A 99 19.73 17.76 0.55
CA GLU A 99 19.72 19.10 1.16
C GLU A 99 18.34 19.75 1.07
N MET A 100 17.71 19.76 -0.11
CA MET A 100 16.39 20.35 -0.33
C MET A 100 15.27 19.67 0.46
N THR A 101 15.41 18.36 0.70
CA THR A 101 14.35 17.58 1.38
C THR A 101 14.48 17.61 2.90
N THR A 102 15.70 17.79 3.41
CA THR A 102 15.98 17.76 4.87
C THR A 102 16.04 19.14 5.50
N GLY A 103 16.17 20.23 4.75
CA GLY A 103 16.27 21.62 5.21
C GLY A 103 17.69 21.99 5.52
#